data_6d61f9db166d9814c041c0661bbdbcf1
#
_entry.id   6d61f9db166d9814c041c0661bbdbcf1
#
_cell.length_a   1.000
_cell.length_b   1.000
_cell.length_c   1.000
_cell.angle_alpha   90.00
_cell.angle_beta   90.00
_cell.angle_gamma   90.00
#
_symmetry.space_group_name_H-M   'P 1'
#
loop_
_entity.id
_entity.type
_entity.pdbx_description
1 polymer ?
#
loop_
_entity_poly.entity_id
_entity_poly.type
_entity_poly.pdbx_seq_one_letter_code
_entity_poly.pdbx_strand_id
1 'polypeptide(L)' 'MPALGKILIIDDNEDVLFALHLLLEPYAEKVKVMRSPDRIVHFITDFRPDIVLLDMNFTRDTVSGQEGMD' A
#
# COMPACT_ATOMS: atom_id res chain seq x y z
N MET A 1 -19.87 10.52 3.26
CA MET A 1 -18.79 11.16 3.95
C MET A 1 -17.63 10.22 4.11
N PRO A 2 -16.44 10.62 3.68
CA PRO A 2 -15.31 9.74 3.82
C PRO A 2 -14.94 9.57 5.28
N ALA A 3 -14.75 8.36 5.70
CA ALA A 3 -14.46 8.06 7.08
C ALA A 3 -13.02 7.64 7.29
N LEU A 4 -12.34 7.22 6.24
CA LEU A 4 -11.02 6.66 6.38
C LEU A 4 -9.86 7.63 6.15
N GLY A 5 -10.15 8.83 5.68
CA GLY A 5 -9.10 9.80 5.42
C GLY A 5 -8.28 9.44 4.19
N LYS A 6 -7.00 9.71 4.23
CA LYS A 6 -6.12 9.45 3.09
C LYS A 6 -5.48 8.08 3.23
N ILE A 7 -5.53 7.30 2.17
CA ILE A 7 -5.01 5.94 2.18
C ILE A 7 -3.93 5.80 1.12
N LEU A 8 -2.82 5.19 1.50
CA LEU A 8 -1.75 4.86 0.58
C LEU A 8 -1.67 3.34 0.49
N ILE A 9 -1.70 2.80 -0.72
CA ILE A 9 -1.64 1.37 -0.94
C ILE A 9 -0.39 1.05 -1.73
N ILE A 10 0.42 0.11 -1.25
CA ILE A 10 1.65 -0.29 -1.91
C ILE A 10 1.59 -1.77 -2.20
N ASP A 11 1.63 -2.12 -3.48
CA ASP A 11 1.55 -3.51 -3.90
C ASP A 11 2.14 -3.57 -5.31
N ASP A 12 2.93 -4.61 -5.60
CA ASP A 12 3.53 -4.73 -6.91
C ASP A 12 2.56 -5.30 -7.95
N ASN A 13 1.38 -5.73 -7.54
CA ASN A 13 0.38 -6.26 -8.45
C ASN A 13 -0.61 -5.17 -8.80
N GLU A 14 -0.62 -4.75 -10.07
CA GLU A 14 -1.50 -3.67 -10.49
C GLU A 14 -2.97 -3.99 -10.34
N ASP A 15 -3.34 -5.25 -10.51
CA ASP A 15 -4.74 -5.64 -10.41
C ASP A 15 -5.22 -5.48 -8.97
N VAL A 16 -4.36 -5.80 -8.01
CA VAL A 16 -4.68 -5.65 -6.60
C VAL A 16 -4.79 -4.17 -6.27
N LEU A 17 -3.88 -3.34 -6.78
CA LEU A 17 -3.93 -1.91 -6.54
C LEU A 17 -5.24 -1.33 -7.06
N PHE A 18 -5.61 -1.72 -8.27
CA PHE A 18 -6.82 -1.21 -8.88
C PHE A 18 -8.05 -1.65 -8.08
N ALA A 19 -8.10 -2.91 -7.69
CA ALA A 19 -9.22 -3.43 -6.94
C ALA A 19 -9.36 -2.74 -5.58
N LEU A 20 -8.25 -2.56 -4.89
CA LEU A 20 -8.30 -1.91 -3.59
C LEU A 20 -8.66 -0.44 -3.73
N HIS A 21 -8.16 0.21 -4.78
CA HIS A 21 -8.49 1.59 -5.02
C HIS A 21 -10.00 1.75 -5.21
N LEU A 22 -10.59 0.92 -6.05
CA LEU A 22 -12.02 0.99 -6.29
C LEU A 22 -12.82 0.65 -5.04
N LEU A 23 -12.34 -0.29 -4.27
CA LEU A 23 -13.07 -0.73 -3.09
C LEU A 23 -13.05 0.34 -2.00
N LEU A 24 -11.93 1.00 -1.83
CA LEU A 24 -11.77 1.94 -0.74
C LEU A 24 -12.12 3.39 -1.07
N GLU A 25 -12.11 3.71 -2.34
CA GLU A 25 -12.36 5.08 -2.75
C GLU A 25 -13.62 5.70 -2.16
N PRO A 26 -14.74 5.00 -2.12
CA PRO A 26 -15.96 5.60 -1.58
C PRO A 26 -15.88 5.91 -0.10
N TYR A 27 -14.96 5.28 0.62
CA TYR A 27 -14.85 5.46 2.06
C TYR A 27 -13.68 6.34 2.47
N ALA A 28 -12.83 6.71 1.52
CA ALA A 28 -11.62 7.46 1.82
C ALA A 28 -11.70 8.86 1.26
N GLU A 29 -10.99 9.77 1.89
CA GLU A 29 -10.88 11.11 1.36
C GLU A 29 -10.05 11.08 0.08
N LYS A 30 -8.96 10.35 0.11
CA LYS A 30 -8.12 10.15 -1.07
C LYS A 30 -7.47 8.80 -0.99
N VAL A 31 -7.25 8.17 -2.14
CA VAL A 31 -6.55 6.90 -2.20
C VAL A 31 -5.44 7.04 -3.23
N LYS A 32 -4.21 6.72 -2.82
CA LYS A 32 -3.07 6.71 -3.71
C LYS A 32 -2.49 5.33 -3.75
N VAL A 33 -1.92 4.95 -4.88
CA VAL A 33 -1.34 3.63 -5.04
C VAL A 33 0.10 3.74 -5.51
N MET A 34 0.94 2.81 -5.07
CA MET A 34 2.32 2.73 -5.48
C MET A 34 2.65 1.30 -5.75
N ARG A 35 3.50 1.04 -6.72
CA ARG A 35 3.88 -0.32 -7.05
C ARG A 35 5.12 -0.76 -6.28
N SER A 36 5.82 0.16 -5.69
CA SER A 36 7.05 -0.15 -5.01
C SER A 36 7.24 0.83 -3.87
N PRO A 37 7.88 0.43 -2.77
CA PRO A 37 8.09 1.32 -1.64
C PRO A 37 9.31 2.23 -1.78
N ASP A 38 9.92 2.30 -2.96
CA ASP A 38 11.16 3.05 -3.14
C ASP A 38 11.08 4.50 -2.71
N ARG A 39 9.98 5.15 -2.93
CA ARG A 39 9.85 6.55 -2.57
C ARG A 39 8.82 6.77 -1.48
N ILE A 40 8.65 5.77 -0.65
CA ILE A 40 7.59 5.83 0.34
C ILE A 40 7.77 6.99 1.32
N VAL A 41 9.01 7.29 1.69
CA VAL A 41 9.26 8.35 2.65
C VAL A 41 8.83 9.71 2.07
N HIS A 42 9.23 9.97 0.83
CA HIS A 42 8.83 11.19 0.18
C HIS A 42 7.32 11.28 0.05
N PHE A 43 6.71 10.18 -0.34
CA PHE A 43 5.28 10.17 -0.58
C PHE A 43 4.52 10.38 0.71
N ILE A 44 4.96 9.75 1.79
CA ILE A 44 4.32 9.91 3.07
C ILE A 44 4.44 11.35 3.54
N THR A 45 5.58 11.97 3.32
CA THR A 45 5.79 13.33 3.72
C THR A 45 4.87 14.30 2.98
N ASP A 46 4.69 14.08 1.68
CA ASP A 46 3.85 14.94 0.89
C ASP A 46 2.38 14.64 1.04
N PHE A 47 2.00 13.39 0.95
CA PHE A 47 0.60 13.00 0.95
C PHE A 47 0.02 12.91 2.35
N ARG A 48 0.85 12.53 3.31
CA ARG A 48 0.46 12.39 4.70
C ARG A 48 -0.73 11.46 4.85
N PRO A 49 -0.59 10.19 4.46
CA PRO A 49 -1.70 9.26 4.56
C PRO A 49 -2.04 8.95 6.00
N ASP A 50 -3.32 8.71 6.23
CA ASP A 50 -3.78 8.27 7.54
C ASP A 50 -3.63 6.76 7.67
N ILE A 51 -3.67 6.06 6.56
CA ILE A 51 -3.57 4.60 6.54
C ILE A 51 -2.61 4.20 5.43
N VAL A 52 -1.72 3.27 5.72
CA VAL A 52 -0.81 2.73 4.71
C VAL A 52 -1.03 1.22 4.66
N LEU A 53 -1.39 0.72 3.49
CA LEU A 53 -1.56 -0.71 3.28
C LEU A 53 -0.36 -1.21 2.47
N LEU A 54 0.45 -2.05 3.08
CA LEU A 54 1.65 -2.54 2.44
C LEU A 54 1.52 -4.02 2.15
N ASP A 55 1.76 -4.40 0.91
CA ASP A 55 1.71 -5.79 0.55
C ASP A 55 2.92 -6.50 1.14
N MET A 56 2.65 -7.53 1.89
CA MET A 56 3.70 -8.27 2.56
C MET A 56 4.55 -9.07 1.60
N ASN A 57 4.20 -9.12 0.35
CA ASN A 57 5.00 -9.84 -0.62
C ASN A 57 6.40 -9.24 -0.76
N PHE A 58 6.53 -7.96 -0.52
CA PHE A 58 7.83 -7.34 -0.58
C PHE A 58 8.76 -7.94 0.47
N THR A 59 8.23 -8.20 1.65
CA THR A 59 9.04 -8.77 2.69
C THR A 59 9.11 -10.27 2.55
N ARG A 60 8.09 -10.88 2.01
CA ARG A 60 8.07 -12.30 1.86
C ARG A 60 9.16 -12.78 0.92
N ASP A 61 9.43 -12.04 -0.13
CA ASP A 61 10.48 -12.40 -1.05
C ASP A 61 11.83 -12.38 -0.36
N THR A 62 11.99 -11.49 0.56
CA THR A 62 13.23 -11.38 1.28
C THR A 62 13.38 -12.48 2.30
N VAL A 63 12.30 -12.84 2.91
CA VAL A 63 12.31 -13.77 4.01
C VAL A 63 12.19 -15.19 3.60
N SER A 64 11.60 -15.43 2.46
CA SER A 64 11.29 -16.80 2.09
C SER A 64 12.50 -17.68 2.10
N GLY A 65 13.61 -17.15 1.72
CA GLY A 65 14.80 -17.93 1.74
C GLY A 65 15.20 -18.30 3.12
N GLN A 66 14.85 -17.45 4.05
CA GLN A 66 15.22 -17.69 5.36
C GLN A 66 14.31 -18.55 6.07
N GLU A 67 13.05 -18.48 5.73
CA GLU A 67 12.14 -19.29 6.42
C GLU A 67 12.39 -20.69 6.12
N GLY A 68 13.13 -20.92 5.10
CA GLY A 68 13.51 -22.26 4.84
C GLY A 68 14.22 -22.82 5.99
N MET A 69 14.83 -22.01 6.79
CA MET A 69 15.54 -22.52 7.84
C MET A 69 14.79 -22.59 9.06
N ASP A 70 13.69 -22.13 9.04
CA ASP A 70 12.90 -22.25 10.23
C ASP A 70 12.34 -23.65 10.43
#